data_6192b1d1a758fda715370c57adf0f51e
#
_entry.id   6192b1d1a758fda715370c57adf0f51e
#
_cell.length_a   1.000
_cell.length_b   1.000
_cell.length_c   1.000
_cell.angle_alpha   90.00
_cell.angle_beta   90.00
_cell.angle_gamma   90.00
#
_symmetry.space_group_name_H-M   'P 1'
#
loop_
_entity.id
_entity.type
_entity.pdbx_description
1 polymer ?
#
loop_
_entity_poly.entity_id
_entity_poly.type
_entity_poly.pdbx_seq_one_letter_code
_entity_poly.pdbx_strand_id
1 'polypeptide(L)'
;MEAILESMSGISLEEMDAIKLMNRVDTKYLTTKAVLASVIDRASQLYRVLETGGERICGYDTMYYDTGGYQMYYDHHNRRLTRQKIRTRRYLSTGGTFLEVKRKNNHGRTKKKRIEIPDAEFMSFSADDAASRFIESKSAFAPAALFPSTATGFRRITLVNNARTERLTVDMDLRFRNLRTGVSAELGEAVIIELKQDGYCRSDIKGILLDLRVKPLRISKYCVGTVLTEPSVRRSRFITKIRMIEKLTNTKLLKR
;
A
#
# COMPACT_ATOMS: atom_id res chain seq x y z
N MET A 1 -8.30 -17.18 -11.17
CA MET A 1 -7.98 -16.54 -9.88
C MET A 1 -9.24 -16.29 -9.06
N GLU A 2 -10.26 -15.62 -9.59
CA GLU A 2 -11.51 -15.35 -8.87
C GLU A 2 -12.18 -16.66 -8.41
N ALA A 3 -12.36 -17.64 -9.28
CA ALA A 3 -12.91 -18.94 -8.91
C ALA A 3 -12.10 -19.65 -7.77
N ILE A 4 -10.77 -19.49 -7.74
CA ILE A 4 -9.95 -20.04 -6.64
C ILE A 4 -10.24 -19.28 -5.34
N LEU A 5 -10.34 -17.96 -5.40
CA LEU A 5 -10.68 -17.16 -4.23
C LEU A 5 -12.08 -17.52 -3.68
N GLU A 6 -13.04 -17.79 -4.55
CA GLU A 6 -14.40 -18.24 -4.16
C GLU A 6 -14.38 -19.59 -3.45
N SER A 7 -13.50 -20.51 -3.84
CA SER A 7 -13.37 -21.82 -3.19
C SER A 7 -12.58 -21.79 -1.87
N MET A 8 -11.85 -20.73 -1.57
CA MET A 8 -11.09 -20.60 -0.32
C MET A 8 -12.01 -20.35 0.88
N SER A 9 -11.61 -20.82 2.05
CA SER A 9 -12.29 -20.48 3.30
C SER A 9 -12.23 -18.97 3.55
N GLY A 10 -13.38 -18.35 3.81
CA GLY A 10 -13.48 -16.93 4.16
C GLY A 10 -13.04 -16.65 5.60
N ILE A 11 -12.65 -15.40 5.87
CA ILE A 11 -12.48 -14.86 7.23
C ILE A 11 -13.10 -13.47 7.28
N SER A 12 -13.84 -13.16 8.35
CA SER A 12 -14.48 -11.85 8.51
C SER A 12 -13.46 -10.75 8.89
N LEU A 13 -13.88 -9.49 8.76
CA LEU A 13 -13.06 -8.35 9.18
C LEU A 13 -12.80 -8.38 10.70
N GLU A 14 -13.79 -8.76 11.51
CA GLU A 14 -13.68 -8.86 12.96
C GLU A 14 -12.66 -9.93 13.37
N GLU A 15 -12.75 -11.13 12.80
CA GLU A 15 -11.77 -12.21 13.01
C GLU A 15 -10.36 -11.76 12.58
N MET A 16 -10.25 -11.04 11.45
CA MET A 16 -8.98 -10.53 10.93
C MET A 16 -8.36 -9.48 11.86
N ASP A 17 -9.16 -8.60 12.46
CA ASP A 17 -8.68 -7.54 13.36
C ASP A 17 -8.30 -8.10 14.74
N ALA A 18 -8.86 -9.23 15.14
CA ALA A 18 -8.45 -9.96 16.36
C ALA A 18 -7.01 -10.53 16.24
N ILE A 19 -6.49 -10.72 15.02
CA ILE A 19 -5.14 -11.25 14.80
C ILE A 19 -4.10 -10.14 15.01
N LYS A 20 -3.42 -10.17 16.15
CA LYS A 20 -2.38 -9.21 16.52
C LYS A 20 -0.99 -9.74 16.19
N LEU A 21 -0.30 -9.08 15.27
CA LEU A 21 1.10 -9.37 14.95
C LEU A 21 1.99 -8.41 15.76
N MET A 22 2.52 -8.85 16.90
CA MET A 22 3.18 -7.99 17.90
C MET A 22 4.55 -7.49 17.44
N ASN A 23 5.42 -8.37 16.96
CA ASN A 23 6.79 -8.06 16.50
C ASN A 23 6.87 -8.05 14.97
N ARG A 24 6.03 -7.24 14.35
CA ARG A 24 5.76 -7.31 12.92
C ARG A 24 6.98 -7.05 12.04
N VAL A 25 7.29 -8.02 11.18
CA VAL A 25 8.22 -7.91 10.06
C VAL A 25 7.43 -7.82 8.76
N ASP A 26 7.65 -6.74 8.00
CA ASP A 26 6.97 -6.48 6.73
C ASP A 26 7.94 -6.72 5.57
N THR A 27 7.65 -7.69 4.70
CA THR A 27 8.41 -7.94 3.47
C THR A 27 7.51 -7.71 2.26
N LYS A 28 8.03 -7.01 1.24
CA LYS A 28 7.29 -6.75 0.00
C LYS A 28 7.93 -7.48 -1.16
N TYR A 29 7.08 -7.89 -2.09
CA TYR A 29 7.47 -8.58 -3.32
C TYR A 29 6.77 -7.90 -4.49
N LEU A 30 7.38 -8.01 -5.66
CA LEU A 30 6.81 -7.56 -6.92
C LEU A 30 6.67 -8.75 -7.86
N THR A 31 5.49 -8.90 -8.46
CA THR A 31 5.17 -9.96 -9.42
C THR A 31 4.17 -9.48 -10.46
N THR A 32 3.63 -10.38 -11.28
CA THR A 32 2.58 -10.12 -12.27
C THR A 32 1.28 -10.82 -11.88
N LYS A 33 0.16 -10.42 -12.51
CA LYS A 33 -1.14 -11.10 -12.33
C LYS A 33 -1.08 -12.59 -12.74
N ALA A 34 -0.33 -12.92 -13.79
CA ALA A 34 -0.17 -14.31 -14.22
C ALA A 34 0.50 -15.17 -13.15
N VAL A 35 1.61 -14.69 -12.55
CA VAL A 35 2.28 -15.39 -11.45
C VAL A 35 1.43 -15.38 -10.18
N LEU A 36 0.69 -14.31 -9.92
CA LEU A 36 -0.24 -14.23 -8.78
C LEU A 36 -1.27 -15.36 -8.80
N ALA A 37 -1.81 -15.71 -9.96
CA ALA A 37 -2.77 -16.82 -10.06
C ALA A 37 -2.17 -18.12 -9.50
N SER A 38 -0.90 -18.43 -9.83
CA SER A 38 -0.18 -19.60 -9.27
C SER A 38 0.13 -19.45 -7.79
N VAL A 39 0.38 -18.22 -7.30
CA VAL A 39 0.58 -17.97 -5.86
C VAL A 39 -0.70 -18.26 -5.08
N ILE A 40 -1.85 -17.77 -5.55
CA ILE A 40 -3.16 -17.96 -4.90
C ILE A 40 -3.55 -19.44 -4.94
N ASP A 41 -3.35 -20.12 -6.08
CA ASP A 41 -3.64 -21.55 -6.21
C ASP A 41 -2.89 -22.39 -5.17
N ARG A 42 -1.56 -22.22 -5.09
CA ARG A 42 -0.72 -22.95 -4.11
C ARG A 42 -1.02 -22.55 -2.66
N ALA A 43 -1.48 -21.33 -2.41
CA ALA A 43 -1.82 -20.84 -1.07
C ALA A 43 -3.23 -21.23 -0.63
N SER A 44 -4.10 -21.70 -1.52
CA SER A 44 -5.54 -21.85 -1.31
C SER A 44 -5.91 -22.70 -0.09
N GLN A 45 -5.18 -23.79 0.17
CA GLN A 45 -5.42 -24.67 1.31
C GLN A 45 -4.72 -24.22 2.61
N LEU A 46 -3.76 -23.30 2.50
CA LEU A 46 -2.93 -22.83 3.61
C LEU A 46 -3.42 -21.51 4.19
N TYR A 47 -4.26 -20.77 3.44
CA TYR A 47 -4.72 -19.44 3.77
C TYR A 47 -6.24 -19.32 3.66
N ARG A 48 -6.80 -18.44 4.49
CA ARG A 48 -8.17 -17.95 4.41
C ARG A 48 -8.17 -16.57 3.75
N VAL A 49 -9.20 -16.25 2.99
CA VAL A 49 -9.35 -14.96 2.33
C VAL A 49 -10.31 -14.06 3.10
N LEU A 50 -9.91 -12.80 3.30
CA LEU A 50 -10.78 -11.78 3.90
C LEU A 50 -11.98 -11.54 2.97
N GLU A 51 -13.17 -11.67 3.54
CA GLU A 51 -14.42 -11.30 2.90
C GLU A 51 -15.03 -10.10 3.61
N THR A 52 -15.38 -9.07 2.85
CA THR A 52 -15.91 -7.82 3.39
C THR A 52 -17.02 -7.33 2.47
N GLY A 53 -18.25 -7.21 2.99
CA GLY A 53 -19.40 -6.82 2.17
C GLY A 53 -19.70 -7.79 1.03
N GLY A 54 -19.39 -9.08 1.20
CA GLY A 54 -19.52 -10.10 0.15
C GLY A 54 -18.39 -10.08 -0.89
N GLU A 55 -17.42 -9.18 -0.76
CA GLU A 55 -16.29 -9.06 -1.68
C GLU A 55 -15.00 -9.62 -1.09
N ARG A 56 -14.23 -10.35 -1.91
CA ARG A 56 -12.89 -10.90 -1.60
C ARG A 56 -11.77 -10.13 -2.28
N ILE A 57 -12.13 -9.27 -3.23
CA ILE A 57 -11.25 -8.34 -3.93
C ILE A 57 -11.76 -6.93 -3.69
N CYS A 58 -11.27 -6.27 -2.66
CA CYS A 58 -11.76 -4.99 -2.20
C CYS A 58 -11.08 -3.82 -2.91
N GLY A 59 -11.85 -2.80 -3.27
CA GLY A 59 -11.34 -1.55 -3.85
C GLY A 59 -10.83 -0.57 -2.79
N TYR A 60 -9.76 0.15 -3.13
CA TYR A 60 -9.12 1.16 -2.26
C TYR A 60 -8.78 2.41 -3.05
N ASP A 61 -9.22 3.56 -2.56
CA ASP A 61 -8.70 4.86 -2.97
C ASP A 61 -7.85 5.47 -1.87
N THR A 62 -6.79 6.15 -2.24
CA THR A 62 -5.86 6.77 -1.30
C THR A 62 -5.38 8.09 -1.87
N MET A 63 -5.54 9.18 -1.15
CA MET A 63 -4.92 10.47 -1.45
C MET A 63 -3.72 10.67 -0.54
N TYR A 64 -2.52 10.81 -1.09
CA TYR A 64 -1.34 11.19 -0.34
C TYR A 64 -1.19 12.70 -0.31
N TYR A 65 -0.84 13.21 0.86
CA TYR A 65 -0.52 14.61 1.09
C TYR A 65 0.98 14.79 1.22
N ASP A 66 1.48 15.92 0.75
CA ASP A 66 2.86 16.36 0.96
C ASP A 66 2.91 17.89 1.02
N THR A 67 4.07 18.44 1.40
CA THR A 67 4.32 19.88 1.34
C THR A 67 4.46 20.35 -0.11
N GLY A 68 4.39 21.65 -0.34
CA GLY A 68 4.63 22.24 -1.66
C GLY A 68 5.96 21.82 -2.31
N GLY A 69 7.00 21.59 -1.48
CA GLY A 69 8.32 21.11 -1.93
C GLY A 69 8.52 19.59 -1.90
N TYR A 70 7.46 18.80 -1.73
CA TYR A 70 7.56 17.32 -1.65
C TYR A 70 8.49 16.80 -0.54
N GLN A 71 8.47 17.42 0.63
CA GLN A 71 9.38 17.10 1.73
C GLN A 71 9.30 15.62 2.16
N MET A 72 8.08 15.05 2.29
CA MET A 72 7.92 13.64 2.68
C MET A 72 8.42 12.69 1.59
N TYR A 73 8.27 13.06 0.31
CA TYR A 73 8.86 12.32 -0.80
C TYR A 73 10.39 12.35 -0.71
N TYR A 74 10.99 13.54 -0.51
CA TYR A 74 12.44 13.67 -0.41
C TYR A 74 13.04 12.99 0.82
N ASP A 75 12.33 12.95 1.94
CA ASP A 75 12.72 12.16 3.10
C ASP A 75 12.82 10.66 2.75
N HIS A 76 11.89 10.17 1.94
CA HIS A 76 11.97 8.80 1.41
C HIS A 76 13.10 8.63 0.38
N HIS A 77 13.21 9.55 -0.57
CA HIS A 77 14.25 9.53 -1.59
C HIS A 77 15.64 9.54 -0.95
N ASN A 78 15.86 10.40 0.04
CA ASN A 78 17.14 10.57 0.72
C ASN A 78 17.38 9.51 1.81
N ARG A 79 16.47 8.53 1.97
CA ARG A 79 16.53 7.43 2.97
C ARG A 79 16.63 7.93 4.42
N ARG A 80 16.06 9.10 4.73
CA ARG A 80 16.03 9.60 6.11
C ARG A 80 15.44 8.53 7.04
N LEU A 81 16.06 8.32 8.18
CA LEU A 81 15.63 7.31 9.15
C LEU A 81 14.26 7.69 9.71
N THR A 82 14.10 8.93 10.15
CA THR A 82 12.80 9.48 10.58
C THR A 82 12.09 10.08 9.37
N ARG A 83 10.86 9.61 9.11
CA ARG A 83 10.04 10.09 8.00
C ARG A 83 8.57 9.80 8.21
N GLN A 84 7.73 10.53 7.52
CA GLN A 84 6.29 10.43 7.64
C GLN A 84 5.61 10.16 6.30
N LYS A 85 4.35 9.77 6.37
CA LYS A 85 3.37 9.78 5.28
C LYS A 85 2.03 10.17 5.86
N ILE A 86 1.36 11.06 5.20
CA ILE A 86 0.01 11.49 5.53
C ILE A 86 -0.86 11.17 4.34
N ARG A 87 -2.03 10.59 4.61
CA ARG A 87 -2.97 10.23 3.56
C ARG A 87 -4.38 10.12 4.09
N THR A 88 -5.35 10.38 3.24
CA THR A 88 -6.71 9.88 3.40
C THR A 88 -6.84 8.56 2.65
N ARG A 89 -7.72 7.69 3.14
CA ARG A 89 -7.99 6.40 2.52
C ARG A 89 -9.47 6.07 2.61
N ARG A 90 -10.04 5.73 1.45
CA ARG A 90 -11.39 5.24 1.30
C ARG A 90 -11.37 3.74 1.07
N TYR A 91 -12.24 3.03 1.77
CA TYR A 91 -12.48 1.60 1.62
C TYR A 91 -13.77 1.44 0.81
N LEU A 92 -13.67 1.06 -0.47
CA LEU A 92 -14.83 1.09 -1.36
C LEU A 92 -15.89 0.04 -1.01
N SER A 93 -15.46 -1.10 -0.46
CA SER A 93 -16.37 -2.20 -0.08
C SER A 93 -17.11 -1.96 1.24
N THR A 94 -16.58 -1.14 2.15
CA THR A 94 -17.20 -0.85 3.47
C THR A 94 -17.62 0.59 3.65
N GLY A 95 -17.25 1.49 2.73
CA GLY A 95 -17.61 2.90 2.75
C GLY A 95 -16.85 3.79 3.74
N GLY A 96 -15.95 3.25 4.57
CA GLY A 96 -15.22 4.06 5.56
C GLY A 96 -14.09 4.89 4.94
N THR A 97 -13.98 6.16 5.35
CA THR A 97 -12.90 7.07 4.94
C THR A 97 -12.09 7.49 6.16
N PHE A 98 -10.75 7.38 6.07
CA PHE A 98 -9.84 7.60 7.19
C PHE A 98 -8.70 8.53 6.82
N LEU A 99 -8.37 9.45 7.72
CA LEU A 99 -7.12 10.19 7.71
C LEU A 99 -6.07 9.43 8.52
N GLU A 100 -4.94 9.13 7.89
CA GLU A 100 -3.88 8.30 8.46
C GLU A 100 -2.53 9.04 8.47
N VAL A 101 -1.85 9.03 9.61
CA VAL A 101 -0.46 9.45 9.78
C VAL A 101 0.39 8.22 10.08
N LYS A 102 1.39 7.98 9.24
CA LYS A 102 2.37 6.92 9.40
C LYS A 102 3.76 7.52 9.63
N ARG A 103 4.33 7.29 10.80
CA ARG A 103 5.66 7.77 11.20
C ARG A 103 6.62 6.60 11.36
N LYS A 104 7.78 6.70 10.75
CA LYS A 104 8.92 5.81 10.99
C LYS A 104 9.94 6.54 11.86
N ASN A 105 10.43 5.89 12.91
CA ASN A 105 11.49 6.43 13.77
C ASN A 105 12.88 5.95 13.32
N ASN A 106 13.93 6.46 13.99
CA ASN A 106 15.32 6.09 13.76
C ASN A 106 15.65 4.61 14.08
N HIS A 107 14.88 3.98 14.97
CA HIS A 107 15.00 2.54 15.30
C HIS A 107 14.29 1.63 14.27
N GLY A 108 13.84 2.17 13.14
CA GLY A 108 13.18 1.41 12.08
C GLY A 108 11.72 1.07 12.35
N ARG A 109 11.20 1.31 13.57
CA ARG A 109 9.80 1.05 13.92
C ARG A 109 8.86 2.05 13.27
N THR A 110 7.71 1.56 12.82
CA THR A 110 6.68 2.39 12.20
C THR A 110 5.42 2.38 13.06
N LYS A 111 4.95 3.56 13.47
CA LYS A 111 3.66 3.77 14.11
C LYS A 111 2.67 4.33 13.11
N LYS A 112 1.44 3.79 13.09
CA LYS A 112 0.30 4.31 12.32
C LYS A 112 -0.78 4.73 13.30
N LYS A 113 -1.29 5.95 13.11
CA LYS A 113 -2.49 6.46 13.77
C LYS A 113 -3.50 6.85 12.71
N ARG A 114 -4.78 6.68 13.00
CA ARG A 114 -5.87 7.06 12.09
C ARG A 114 -7.06 7.59 12.87
N ILE A 115 -7.83 8.44 12.23
CA ILE A 115 -9.19 8.83 12.61
C ILE A 115 -10.10 8.62 11.41
N GLU A 116 -11.36 8.38 11.65
CA GLU A 116 -12.40 8.41 10.63
C GLU A 116 -12.74 9.86 10.30
N ILE A 117 -13.01 10.15 9.03
CA ILE A 117 -13.39 11.46 8.53
C ILE A 117 -14.58 11.31 7.58
N PRO A 118 -15.40 12.37 7.38
CA PRO A 118 -16.43 12.39 6.36
C PRO A 118 -15.86 12.08 4.97
N ASP A 119 -16.62 11.36 4.14
CA ASP A 119 -16.18 11.00 2.79
C ASP A 119 -15.92 12.21 1.89
N ALA A 120 -16.67 13.30 2.09
CA ALA A 120 -16.47 14.58 1.39
C ALA A 120 -15.06 15.16 1.61
N GLU A 121 -14.39 14.78 2.70
CA GLU A 121 -13.05 15.25 3.06
C GLU A 121 -11.92 14.37 2.55
N PHE A 122 -12.24 13.37 1.73
CA PHE A 122 -11.23 12.49 1.13
C PHE A 122 -10.13 13.26 0.37
N MET A 123 -10.50 14.34 -0.32
CA MET A 123 -9.57 15.17 -1.11
C MET A 123 -9.01 16.36 -0.34
N SER A 124 -9.67 16.79 0.73
CA SER A 124 -9.25 17.95 1.54
C SER A 124 -9.84 17.83 2.94
N PHE A 125 -8.98 17.81 3.93
CA PHE A 125 -9.37 17.78 5.35
C PHE A 125 -9.17 19.14 6.05
N SER A 126 -8.73 20.17 5.34
CA SER A 126 -8.35 21.46 5.93
C SER A 126 -9.54 22.25 6.51
N ALA A 127 -10.76 21.88 6.17
CA ALA A 127 -11.98 22.49 6.70
C ALA A 127 -12.48 21.81 8.00
N ASP A 128 -11.98 20.62 8.33
CA ASP A 128 -12.37 19.86 9.53
C ASP A 128 -11.40 20.11 10.68
N ASP A 129 -11.88 20.73 11.74
CA ASP A 129 -11.12 20.97 12.97
C ASP A 129 -10.57 19.67 13.60
N ALA A 130 -11.30 18.56 13.54
CA ALA A 130 -10.87 17.28 14.08
C ALA A 130 -9.68 16.73 13.30
N ALA A 131 -9.72 16.82 11.97
CA ALA A 131 -8.62 16.40 11.10
C ALA A 131 -7.37 17.26 11.31
N SER A 132 -7.53 18.59 11.41
CA SER A 132 -6.44 19.52 11.68
C SER A 132 -5.78 19.23 13.03
N ARG A 133 -6.55 19.13 14.10
CA ARG A 133 -6.05 18.76 15.44
C ARG A 133 -5.35 17.40 15.44
N PHE A 134 -5.88 16.43 14.70
CA PHE A 134 -5.23 15.12 14.56
C PHE A 134 -3.87 15.24 13.88
N ILE A 135 -3.76 15.98 12.78
CA ILE A 135 -2.47 16.21 12.08
C ILE A 135 -1.48 16.90 13.02
N GLU A 136 -1.85 17.96 13.70
CA GLU A 136 -1.00 18.70 14.64
C GLU A 136 -0.46 17.77 15.75
N SER A 137 -1.32 16.91 16.29
CA SER A 137 -0.95 16.00 17.38
C SER A 137 -0.10 14.80 16.94
N LYS A 138 -0.15 14.38 15.67
CA LYS A 138 0.47 13.12 15.17
C LYS A 138 1.53 13.33 14.10
N SER A 139 1.61 14.53 13.51
CA SER A 139 2.54 14.87 12.43
C SER A 139 3.59 15.88 12.90
N ALA A 140 4.67 16.02 12.15
CA ALA A 140 5.62 17.13 12.27
C ALA A 140 5.32 18.25 11.27
N PHE A 141 4.23 18.15 10.52
CA PHE A 141 3.81 19.14 9.53
C PHE A 141 2.53 19.82 9.99
N ALA A 142 2.48 21.14 9.86
CA ALA A 142 1.25 21.91 10.08
C ALA A 142 0.21 21.55 8.99
N PRO A 143 -1.09 21.49 9.31
CA PRO A 143 -2.15 21.21 8.33
C PRO A 143 -2.09 22.13 7.11
N ALA A 144 -1.89 23.43 7.32
CA ALA A 144 -1.80 24.44 6.26
C ALA A 144 -0.62 24.26 5.29
N ALA A 145 0.41 23.48 5.67
CA ALA A 145 1.54 23.18 4.81
C ALA A 145 1.32 21.94 3.92
N LEU A 146 0.19 21.24 4.09
CA LEU A 146 -0.11 19.98 3.42
C LEU A 146 -1.09 20.18 2.27
N PHE A 147 -0.73 19.65 1.11
CA PHE A 147 -1.53 19.70 -0.10
C PHE A 147 -1.78 18.29 -0.64
N PRO A 148 -2.96 17.99 -1.22
CA PRO A 148 -3.19 16.75 -1.92
C PRO A 148 -2.18 16.65 -3.09
N SER A 149 -1.44 15.54 -3.12
CA SER A 149 -0.33 15.33 -4.06
C SER A 149 -0.63 14.21 -5.04
N THR A 150 -0.64 12.97 -4.56
CA THR A 150 -0.76 11.79 -5.42
C THR A 150 -1.93 10.92 -5.00
N ALA A 151 -2.96 10.82 -5.83
CA ALA A 151 -4.01 9.84 -5.71
C ALA A 151 -3.51 8.46 -6.14
N THR A 152 -3.96 7.41 -5.47
CA THR A 152 -3.64 6.03 -5.81
C THR A 152 -4.89 5.17 -5.66
N GLY A 153 -5.35 4.56 -6.75
CA GLY A 153 -6.40 3.53 -6.74
C GLY A 153 -5.79 2.14 -6.93
N PHE A 154 -6.34 1.12 -6.29
CA PHE A 154 -5.93 -0.28 -6.46
C PHE A 154 -6.99 -1.23 -5.92
N ARG A 155 -6.97 -2.49 -6.39
CA ARG A 155 -7.75 -3.59 -5.82
C ARG A 155 -6.86 -4.44 -4.92
N ARG A 156 -7.41 -4.99 -3.84
CA ARG A 156 -6.66 -5.76 -2.85
C ARG A 156 -7.34 -7.06 -2.48
N ILE A 157 -6.55 -8.14 -2.46
CA ILE A 157 -6.86 -9.39 -1.76
C ILE A 157 -6.10 -9.38 -0.44
N THR A 158 -6.75 -9.80 0.65
CA THR A 158 -6.09 -9.98 1.95
C THR A 158 -6.25 -11.43 2.38
N LEU A 159 -5.14 -12.08 2.68
CA LEU A 159 -5.09 -13.46 3.14
C LEU A 159 -4.47 -13.53 4.53
N VAL A 160 -4.89 -14.50 5.33
CA VAL A 160 -4.26 -14.89 6.59
C VAL A 160 -4.01 -16.38 6.58
N ASN A 161 -2.85 -16.81 7.05
CA ASN A 161 -2.58 -18.24 7.15
C ASN A 161 -3.45 -18.92 8.23
N ASN A 162 -3.68 -20.22 8.10
CA ASN A 162 -4.52 -20.97 9.03
C ASN A 162 -4.01 -20.88 10.48
N ALA A 163 -2.70 -20.77 10.69
CA ALA A 163 -2.07 -20.57 12.00
C ALA A 163 -2.23 -19.15 12.57
N ARG A 164 -2.77 -18.18 11.80
CA ARG A 164 -2.96 -16.77 12.18
C ARG A 164 -1.69 -16.02 12.59
N THR A 165 -0.53 -16.46 12.11
CA THR A 165 0.80 -15.90 12.42
C THR A 165 1.31 -14.93 11.37
N GLU A 166 0.67 -14.90 10.20
CA GLU A 166 1.03 -13.99 9.12
C GLU A 166 -0.18 -13.55 8.28
N ARG A 167 -0.06 -12.35 7.74
CA ARG A 167 -1.05 -11.74 6.85
C ARG A 167 -0.38 -11.36 5.54
N LEU A 168 -1.02 -11.71 4.44
CA LEU A 168 -0.62 -11.34 3.10
C LEU A 168 -1.60 -10.31 2.54
N THR A 169 -1.11 -9.21 2.00
CA THR A 169 -1.93 -8.29 1.20
C THR A 169 -1.39 -8.24 -0.21
N VAL A 170 -2.26 -8.39 -1.18
CA VAL A 170 -1.95 -8.42 -2.62
C VAL A 170 -2.64 -7.22 -3.26
N ASP A 171 -1.86 -6.29 -3.78
CA ASP A 171 -2.35 -5.07 -4.43
C ASP A 171 -2.15 -5.15 -5.93
N MET A 172 -3.22 -5.02 -6.70
CA MET A 172 -3.24 -5.07 -8.17
C MET A 172 -3.99 -3.87 -8.76
N ASP A 173 -3.92 -3.69 -10.07
CA ASP A 173 -4.56 -2.58 -10.81
C ASP A 173 -4.17 -1.20 -10.25
N LEU A 174 -2.88 -1.03 -9.99
CA LEU A 174 -2.34 0.17 -9.39
C LEU A 174 -2.39 1.34 -10.37
N ARG A 175 -3.17 2.36 -10.02
CA ARG A 175 -3.33 3.61 -10.77
C ARG A 175 -2.89 4.78 -9.92
N PHE A 176 -2.27 5.77 -10.55
CA PHE A 176 -1.80 7.00 -9.91
C PHE A 176 -2.28 8.21 -10.69
N ARG A 177 -2.59 9.28 -9.98
CA ARG A 177 -2.87 10.61 -10.54
C ARG A 177 -2.26 11.66 -9.63
N ASN A 178 -1.43 12.51 -10.18
CA ASN A 178 -0.92 13.68 -9.48
C ASN A 178 -1.89 14.84 -9.66
N LEU A 179 -2.34 15.44 -8.57
CA LEU A 179 -3.33 16.53 -8.63
C LEU A 179 -2.72 17.87 -9.02
N ARG A 180 -1.41 18.03 -8.85
CA ARG A 180 -0.70 19.27 -9.21
C ARG A 180 -0.36 19.33 -10.69
N THR A 181 0.07 18.21 -11.26
CA THR A 181 0.48 18.12 -12.67
C THR A 181 -0.62 17.63 -13.60
N GLY A 182 -1.69 17.02 -13.05
CA GLY A 182 -2.73 16.34 -13.81
C GLY A 182 -2.28 15.02 -14.46
N VAL A 183 -1.00 14.64 -14.33
CA VAL A 183 -0.43 13.45 -14.98
C VAL A 183 -0.93 12.19 -14.27
N SER A 184 -1.30 11.18 -15.08
CA SER A 184 -1.69 9.85 -14.61
C SER A 184 -0.72 8.78 -15.10
N ALA A 185 -0.61 7.69 -14.33
CA ALA A 185 0.19 6.52 -14.66
C ALA A 185 -0.44 5.25 -14.07
N GLU A 186 -0.21 4.11 -14.72
CA GLU A 186 -0.69 2.80 -14.25
C GLU A 186 0.47 1.81 -14.28
N LEU A 187 0.43 0.81 -13.38
CA LEU A 187 1.46 -0.24 -13.37
C LEU A 187 1.07 -1.49 -14.17
N GLY A 188 -0.05 -1.46 -14.89
CA GLY A 188 -0.51 -2.57 -15.74
C GLY A 188 -0.62 -3.88 -14.96
N GLU A 189 0.11 -4.89 -15.43
CA GLU A 189 0.11 -6.24 -14.87
C GLU A 189 0.89 -6.40 -13.55
N ALA A 190 1.52 -5.33 -13.05
CA ALA A 190 2.31 -5.41 -11.82
C ALA A 190 1.43 -5.63 -10.59
N VAL A 191 1.88 -6.53 -9.73
CA VAL A 191 1.26 -6.87 -8.45
C VAL A 191 2.26 -6.66 -7.32
N ILE A 192 1.82 -5.99 -6.25
CA ILE A 192 2.61 -5.82 -5.04
C ILE A 192 2.05 -6.73 -3.95
N ILE A 193 2.84 -7.70 -3.53
CA ILE A 193 2.53 -8.55 -2.39
C ILE A 193 3.25 -7.99 -1.15
N GLU A 194 2.54 -7.85 -0.02
CA GLU A 194 3.13 -7.49 1.26
C GLU A 194 2.83 -8.58 2.29
N LEU A 195 3.87 -9.29 2.70
CA LEU A 195 3.83 -10.26 3.78
C LEU A 195 4.10 -9.55 5.10
N LYS A 196 3.22 -9.74 6.07
CA LYS A 196 3.37 -9.27 7.46
C LYS A 196 3.38 -10.48 8.38
N GLN A 197 4.47 -10.66 9.12
CA GLN A 197 4.67 -11.79 10.02
C GLN A 197 4.86 -11.31 11.45
N ASP A 198 4.52 -12.16 12.41
CA ASP A 198 4.89 -11.96 13.81
C ASP A 198 6.30 -12.52 14.03
N GLY A 199 7.30 -11.62 13.99
CA GLY A 199 8.71 -11.99 14.07
C GLY A 199 9.22 -12.72 12.82
N TYR A 200 10.30 -13.48 13.00
CA TYR A 200 10.91 -14.33 11.96
C TYR A 200 10.42 -15.78 12.15
N CYS A 201 9.16 -16.04 11.84
CA CYS A 201 8.60 -17.38 11.88
C CYS A 201 8.70 -18.09 10.52
N ARG A 202 8.48 -19.42 10.54
CA ARG A 202 8.29 -20.22 9.32
C ARG A 202 7.11 -19.64 8.53
N SER A 203 7.22 -19.64 7.23
CA SER A 203 6.23 -19.06 6.33
C SER A 203 6.15 -19.89 5.04
N ASP A 204 5.02 -20.50 4.83
CA ASP A 204 4.80 -21.31 3.64
C ASP A 204 4.75 -20.43 2.38
N ILE A 205 4.20 -19.20 2.50
CA ILE A 205 4.17 -18.28 1.35
C ILE A 205 5.56 -17.88 0.88
N LYS A 206 6.57 -17.82 1.75
CA LYS A 206 7.95 -17.53 1.34
C LYS A 206 8.52 -18.65 0.46
N GLY A 207 8.21 -19.91 0.77
CA GLY A 207 8.56 -21.07 -0.06
C GLY A 207 7.88 -20.97 -1.43
N ILE A 208 6.57 -20.75 -1.46
CA ILE A 208 5.80 -20.59 -2.71
C ILE A 208 6.38 -19.46 -3.58
N LEU A 209 6.65 -18.29 -2.97
CA LEU A 209 7.21 -17.14 -3.68
C LEU A 209 8.62 -17.42 -4.22
N LEU A 210 9.45 -18.15 -3.45
CA LEU A 210 10.78 -18.55 -3.86
C LEU A 210 10.74 -19.51 -5.08
N ASP A 211 9.92 -20.54 -5.03
CA ASP A 211 9.72 -21.50 -6.12
C ASP A 211 9.25 -20.82 -7.41
N LEU A 212 8.36 -19.83 -7.27
CA LEU A 212 7.86 -19.01 -8.37
C LEU A 212 8.82 -17.86 -8.75
N ARG A 213 10.04 -17.84 -8.20
CA ARG A 213 11.09 -16.83 -8.46
C ARG A 213 10.66 -15.39 -8.19
N VAL A 214 9.69 -15.20 -7.29
CA VAL A 214 9.23 -13.87 -6.86
C VAL A 214 10.18 -13.32 -5.80
N LYS A 215 10.93 -12.29 -6.17
CA LYS A 215 11.98 -11.72 -5.31
C LYS A 215 11.47 -10.57 -4.44
N PRO A 216 11.99 -10.41 -3.21
CA PRO A 216 11.69 -9.25 -2.37
C PRO A 216 12.09 -7.93 -3.04
N LEU A 217 11.21 -6.93 -2.93
CA LEU A 217 11.48 -5.58 -3.42
C LEU A 217 10.90 -4.53 -2.48
N ARG A 218 11.75 -3.61 -1.98
CA ARG A 218 11.30 -2.47 -1.18
C ARG A 218 10.64 -1.43 -2.08
N ILE A 219 9.31 -1.43 -2.15
CA ILE A 219 8.50 -0.55 -2.98
C ILE A 219 7.55 0.31 -2.13
N SER A 220 7.25 1.52 -2.57
CA SER A 220 6.30 2.45 -1.96
C SER A 220 5.37 2.99 -3.03
N LYS A 221 4.06 2.74 -2.94
CA LYS A 221 3.05 3.28 -3.86
C LYS A 221 3.17 4.80 -4.01
N TYR A 222 3.25 5.53 -2.87
CA TYR A 222 3.44 6.97 -2.87
C TYR A 222 4.65 7.39 -3.71
N CYS A 223 5.85 6.85 -3.40
CA CYS A 223 7.06 7.27 -4.10
C CYS A 223 7.07 6.86 -5.58
N VAL A 224 6.55 5.68 -5.92
CA VAL A 224 6.43 5.25 -7.32
C VAL A 224 5.44 6.13 -8.07
N GLY A 225 4.25 6.36 -7.49
CA GLY A 225 3.25 7.25 -8.08
C GLY A 225 3.81 8.65 -8.31
N THR A 226 4.46 9.25 -7.29
CA THR A 226 5.07 10.58 -7.43
C THR A 226 6.12 10.62 -8.55
N VAL A 227 7.03 9.64 -8.61
CA VAL A 227 8.07 9.60 -9.67
C VAL A 227 7.49 9.48 -11.07
N LEU A 228 6.42 8.74 -11.23
CA LEU A 228 5.78 8.52 -12.54
C LEU A 228 4.93 9.71 -12.99
N THR A 229 4.45 10.53 -12.05
CA THR A 229 3.47 11.57 -12.32
C THR A 229 3.97 12.99 -12.03
N GLU A 230 5.17 13.15 -11.46
CA GLU A 230 5.80 14.45 -11.16
C GLU A 230 7.19 14.52 -11.79
N PRO A 231 7.33 15.14 -12.97
CA PRO A 231 8.61 15.21 -13.68
C PRO A 231 9.69 15.99 -12.96
N SER A 232 9.32 16.96 -12.12
CA SER A 232 10.26 17.88 -11.45
C SER A 232 11.02 17.25 -10.28
N VAL A 233 10.53 16.12 -9.72
CA VAL A 233 11.20 15.51 -8.58
C VAL A 233 12.42 14.66 -8.97
N ARG A 234 13.42 14.63 -8.11
CA ARG A 234 14.57 13.73 -8.28
C ARG A 234 14.11 12.27 -8.22
N ARG A 235 14.41 11.50 -9.26
CA ARG A 235 13.98 10.10 -9.42
C ARG A 235 15.10 9.06 -9.36
N SER A 236 16.37 9.50 -9.23
CA SER A 236 17.55 8.64 -9.34
C SER A 236 17.48 7.35 -8.52
N ARG A 237 17.03 7.42 -7.26
CA ARG A 237 16.94 6.26 -6.37
C ARG A 237 15.74 5.34 -6.63
N PHE A 238 14.83 5.71 -7.51
CA PHE A 238 13.66 4.92 -7.89
C PHE A 238 13.75 4.36 -9.31
N ILE A 239 14.62 4.89 -10.17
CA ILE A 239 14.78 4.47 -11.58
C ILE A 239 14.97 2.96 -11.70
N THR A 240 15.89 2.38 -10.92
CA THR A 240 16.14 0.93 -10.95
C THR A 240 14.87 0.13 -10.64
N LYS A 241 14.08 0.57 -9.66
CA LYS A 241 12.83 -0.10 -9.29
C LYS A 241 11.78 0.02 -10.40
N ILE A 242 11.67 1.18 -11.02
CA ILE A 242 10.74 1.39 -12.14
C ILE A 242 11.16 0.53 -13.33
N ARG A 243 12.45 0.49 -13.68
CA ARG A 243 12.96 -0.42 -14.72
C ARG A 243 12.70 -1.91 -14.42
N MET A 244 12.75 -2.30 -13.14
CA MET A 244 12.36 -3.66 -12.74
C MET A 244 10.87 -3.92 -12.99
N ILE A 245 10.00 -2.94 -12.72
CA ILE A 245 8.57 -3.03 -13.03
C ILE A 245 8.39 -3.13 -14.53
N GLU A 246 9.00 -2.21 -15.31
CA GLU A 246 8.94 -2.21 -16.78
C GLU A 246 9.36 -3.55 -17.38
N LYS A 247 10.49 -4.10 -16.92
CA LYS A 247 10.98 -5.41 -17.37
C LYS A 247 10.01 -6.54 -17.03
N LEU A 248 9.43 -6.51 -15.83
CA LEU A 248 8.53 -7.56 -15.35
C LEU A 248 7.19 -7.54 -16.10
N THR A 249 6.67 -6.34 -16.40
CA THR A 249 5.34 -6.16 -17.01
C THR A 249 5.39 -5.95 -18.53
N ASN A 250 6.58 -5.88 -19.09
CA ASN A 250 6.81 -5.50 -20.49
C ASN A 250 6.11 -4.16 -20.86
N THR A 251 6.07 -3.22 -19.92
CA THR A 251 5.39 -1.93 -20.07
C THR A 251 6.37 -0.79 -19.88
N LYS A 252 6.37 0.21 -20.76
CA LYS A 252 7.22 1.40 -20.63
C LYS A 252 6.54 2.44 -19.74
N LEU A 253 7.10 2.72 -18.57
CA LEU A 253 6.56 3.64 -17.58
C LEU A 253 7.27 5.00 -17.55
N LEU A 254 8.59 5.02 -17.78
CA LEU A 254 9.36 6.25 -17.83
C LEU A 254 9.28 6.84 -19.25
N LYS A 255 8.66 8.02 -19.37
CA LYS A 255 8.81 8.86 -20.57
C LYS A 255 10.24 9.42 -20.60
N ARG A 256 10.86 9.42 -21.78
CA ARG A 256 12.15 10.07 -22.04
C ARG A 256 12.04 11.57 -21.88
#